data_f38f3f7e03e9f5f6aa1eca949582c2d2
#
_entry.id   f38f3f7e03e9f5f6aa1eca949582c2d2
#
_cell.length_a   1.000
_cell.length_b   1.000
_cell.length_c   1.000
_cell.angle_alpha   90.00
_cell.angle_beta   90.00
_cell.angle_gamma   90.00
#
_symmetry.space_group_name_H-M   'P 1'
#
loop_
_entity.id
_entity.type
_entity.pdbx_description
1 polymer ?
#
loop_
_entity_poly.entity_id
_entity_poly.type
_entity_poly.pdbx_seq_one_letter_code
_entity_poly.pdbx_strand_id
1 'polypeptide(L)'
;MSKQSRNKVKLNKEYKTVGRIPMAAIRKIKEVMPLEENIQTIRANVGNTVKHNHRHIEELEAQLAKLGLTKEDYAEFVTRNFNEIHAGNKPLSLVLAVAQGETPDHVAAVHLHYDLNENFWLVTTVHAIKPDQLEKIPLVWKK
;
A
#
# COMPACT_ATOMS: atom_id res chain seq x y z
N MET A 1 -14.22 -10.78 -30.56
CA MET A 1 -13.56 -11.08 -30.13
C MET A 1 -12.79 -10.26 -29.25
N SER A 2 -13.13 -9.28 -28.88
CA SER A 2 -12.44 -8.44 -27.97
C SER A 2 -12.11 -9.11 -26.67
N LYS A 3 -12.72 -10.25 -26.38
CA LYS A 3 -12.35 -10.95 -25.27
C LYS A 3 -10.98 -11.39 -25.22
N GLN A 4 -10.42 -11.61 -26.35
CA GLN A 4 -9.06 -12.04 -26.47
C GLN A 4 -8.11 -11.02 -25.91
N SER A 5 -8.40 -9.76 -26.14
CA SER A 5 -7.56 -8.71 -25.64
C SER A 5 -7.54 -8.67 -24.14
N ARG A 6 -8.70 -8.87 -23.54
CA ARG A 6 -8.77 -8.84 -22.10
C ARG A 6 -7.98 -9.96 -21.50
N ASN A 7 -8.05 -11.12 -22.09
CA ASN A 7 -7.29 -12.24 -21.59
C ASN A 7 -5.81 -11.99 -21.69
N LYS A 8 -5.38 -11.37 -22.77
CA LYS A 8 -3.97 -11.07 -22.92
C LYS A 8 -3.50 -10.12 -21.82
N VAL A 9 -4.32 -9.14 -21.51
CA VAL A 9 -3.95 -8.20 -20.45
C VAL A 9 -3.79 -8.93 -19.14
N LYS A 10 -4.69 -9.85 -18.84
CA LYS A 10 -4.57 -10.60 -17.60
C LYS A 10 -3.35 -11.47 -17.58
N LEU A 11 -3.05 -12.11 -18.70
CA LEU A 11 -1.91 -12.99 -18.76
C LEU A 11 -0.59 -12.26 -18.63
N ASN A 12 -0.59 -10.95 -18.91
CA ASN A 12 0.63 -10.18 -18.81
C ASN A 12 0.82 -9.53 -17.46
N LYS A 13 -0.06 -9.81 -16.52
CA LYS A 13 0.12 -9.26 -15.19
C LYS A 13 1.23 -9.99 -14.48
N GLU A 14 2.17 -9.25 -14.01
CA GLU A 14 3.26 -9.78 -13.23
C GLU A 14 3.32 -9.02 -11.93
N TYR A 15 3.66 -9.70 -10.86
CA TYR A 15 3.76 -9.11 -9.55
C TYR A 15 5.17 -9.24 -9.02
N LYS A 16 5.59 -8.22 -8.31
CA LYS A 16 6.90 -8.19 -7.67
C LYS A 16 6.68 -8.09 -6.18
N THR A 17 7.34 -8.92 -5.40
CA THR A 17 7.30 -8.82 -3.94
C THR A 17 8.06 -7.58 -3.53
N VAL A 18 7.39 -6.68 -2.80
CA VAL A 18 7.99 -5.41 -2.41
C VAL A 18 8.21 -5.29 -0.91
N GLY A 19 7.58 -6.14 -0.12
CA GLY A 19 7.77 -6.09 1.32
C GLY A 19 6.99 -7.18 2.04
N ARG A 20 6.96 -7.11 3.37
CA ARG A 20 6.26 -8.08 4.21
C ARG A 20 5.63 -7.36 5.39
N ILE A 21 4.50 -7.89 5.84
CA ILE A 21 3.86 -7.41 7.06
C ILE A 21 4.36 -8.29 8.21
N PRO A 22 4.86 -7.71 9.29
CA PRO A 22 5.33 -8.51 10.43
C PRO A 22 4.21 -9.32 11.05
N MET A 23 4.54 -10.49 11.61
CA MET A 23 3.52 -11.33 12.24
C MET A 23 2.80 -10.64 13.37
N ALA A 24 3.49 -9.80 14.13
CA ALA A 24 2.85 -9.04 15.20
C ALA A 24 1.74 -8.15 14.65
N ALA A 25 1.97 -7.57 13.46
CA ALA A 25 0.95 -6.75 12.81
C ALA A 25 -0.18 -7.61 12.26
N ILE A 26 0.14 -8.80 11.71
CA ILE A 26 -0.88 -9.70 11.19
C ILE A 26 -1.87 -10.05 12.30
N ARG A 27 -1.41 -10.30 13.52
CA ARG A 27 -2.29 -10.62 14.64
C ARG A 27 -3.27 -9.48 14.92
N LYS A 28 -2.79 -8.25 14.84
CA LYS A 28 -3.66 -7.09 15.05
C LYS A 28 -4.66 -6.92 13.91
N ILE A 29 -4.21 -7.17 12.68
CA ILE A 29 -5.09 -7.08 11.52
C ILE A 29 -6.22 -8.09 11.65
N LYS A 30 -5.93 -9.29 12.13
CA LYS A 30 -6.94 -10.34 12.28
C LYS A 30 -7.97 -10.00 13.36
N GLU A 31 -7.66 -9.10 14.27
CA GLU A 31 -8.62 -8.64 15.27
C GLU A 31 -9.69 -7.75 14.67
N VAL A 32 -9.40 -7.12 13.52
CA VAL A 32 -10.32 -6.16 12.91
C VAL A 32 -10.83 -6.58 11.53
N MET A 33 -10.30 -7.66 10.96
CA MET A 33 -10.67 -8.15 9.64
C MET A 33 -10.81 -9.66 9.63
N PRO A 34 -11.72 -10.20 8.82
CA PRO A 34 -11.93 -11.65 8.77
C PRO A 34 -10.91 -12.35 7.88
N LEU A 35 -9.65 -12.37 8.31
CA LEU A 35 -8.60 -13.09 7.61
C LEU A 35 -8.44 -14.47 8.23
N GLU A 36 -8.38 -15.48 7.38
CA GLU A 36 -8.21 -16.85 7.86
C GLU A 36 -6.76 -17.28 7.90
N GLU A 37 -5.93 -16.69 7.04
CA GLU A 37 -4.54 -17.07 6.94
C GLU A 37 -3.61 -15.95 7.35
N ASN A 38 -2.36 -16.32 7.66
CA ASN A 38 -1.36 -15.34 8.10
C ASN A 38 -0.45 -14.97 6.93
N ILE A 39 -1.01 -14.29 5.95
CA ILE A 39 -0.26 -13.92 4.75
C ILE A 39 0.47 -12.61 4.99
N GLN A 40 1.79 -12.65 4.87
CA GLN A 40 2.65 -11.48 5.09
C GLN A 40 3.12 -10.81 3.82
N THR A 41 3.08 -11.52 2.70
CA THR A 41 3.66 -11.04 1.45
C THR A 41 2.92 -9.84 0.88
N ILE A 42 3.67 -8.79 0.54
CA ILE A 42 3.14 -7.62 -0.14
C ILE A 42 3.73 -7.58 -1.54
N ARG A 43 2.88 -7.47 -2.55
CA ARG A 43 3.31 -7.41 -3.94
C ARG A 43 2.74 -6.19 -4.64
N ALA A 44 3.43 -5.78 -5.68
CA ALA A 44 2.97 -4.70 -6.55
C ALA A 44 3.06 -5.16 -7.99
N ASN A 45 2.24 -4.60 -8.86
CA ASN A 45 2.33 -4.89 -10.27
C ASN A 45 3.65 -4.35 -10.82
N VAL A 46 4.24 -5.10 -11.74
CA VAL A 46 5.45 -4.66 -12.43
C VAL A 46 5.06 -3.68 -13.52
N GLY A 47 5.88 -2.67 -13.71
CA GLY A 47 5.62 -1.66 -14.73
C GLY A 47 4.81 -0.50 -14.19
N ASN A 48 3.91 0.01 -14.99
CA ASN A 48 3.19 1.23 -14.69
C ASN A 48 1.85 1.03 -14.02
N THR A 49 1.68 -0.05 -13.31
CA THR A 49 0.37 -0.39 -12.82
C THR A 49 0.06 0.07 -11.41
N VAL A 50 1.04 0.62 -10.71
CA VAL A 50 0.77 1.20 -9.40
C VAL A 50 0.17 2.59 -9.62
N LYS A 51 -1.05 2.77 -9.14
CA LYS A 51 -1.75 4.03 -9.34
C LYS A 51 -1.44 5.02 -8.24
N HIS A 52 -1.76 6.28 -8.49
CA HIS A 52 -1.62 7.32 -7.49
C HIS A 52 -2.94 8.07 -7.38
N ASN A 53 -3.10 8.78 -6.28
CA ASN A 53 -4.31 9.56 -6.05
C ASN A 53 -4.22 10.87 -6.84
N HIS A 54 -5.10 11.05 -7.82
CA HIS A 54 -5.07 12.24 -8.66
C HIS A 54 -5.32 13.54 -7.91
N ARG A 55 -6.03 13.49 -6.80
CA ARG A 55 -6.37 14.70 -6.05
C ARG A 55 -5.17 15.30 -5.36
N HIS A 56 -4.15 14.50 -5.11
CA HIS A 56 -2.98 14.94 -4.37
C HIS A 56 -1.69 14.60 -5.10
N ILE A 57 -1.73 14.76 -6.44
CA ILE A 57 -0.57 14.42 -7.26
C ILE A 57 0.61 15.32 -6.96
N GLU A 58 0.36 16.60 -6.70
CA GLU A 58 1.43 17.55 -6.43
C GLU A 58 2.13 17.21 -5.12
N GLU A 59 1.37 16.81 -4.12
CA GLU A 59 1.91 16.42 -2.83
C GLU A 59 2.73 15.14 -2.98
N LEU A 60 2.25 14.21 -3.80
CA LEU A 60 3.00 12.99 -4.05
C LEU A 60 4.31 13.30 -4.76
N GLU A 61 4.28 14.16 -5.78
CA GLU A 61 5.47 14.54 -6.51
C GLU A 61 6.50 15.23 -5.61
N ALA A 62 6.03 16.08 -4.71
CA ALA A 62 6.91 16.75 -3.76
C ALA A 62 7.55 15.71 -2.81
N GLN A 63 6.77 14.72 -2.39
CA GLN A 63 7.28 13.68 -1.51
C GLN A 63 8.31 12.81 -2.23
N LEU A 64 8.06 12.49 -3.49
CA LEU A 64 9.01 11.72 -4.29
C LEU A 64 10.34 12.47 -4.42
N ALA A 65 10.27 13.75 -4.70
CA ALA A 65 11.47 14.57 -4.83
C ALA A 65 12.23 14.65 -3.50
N LYS A 66 11.51 14.76 -2.40
CA LYS A 66 12.11 14.85 -1.09
C LYS A 66 12.85 13.56 -0.73
N LEU A 67 12.29 12.43 -1.11
CA LEU A 67 12.87 11.12 -0.82
C LEU A 67 13.89 10.68 -1.87
N GLY A 68 13.96 11.38 -3.00
CA GLY A 68 14.85 10.97 -4.08
C GLY A 68 14.42 9.69 -4.76
N LEU A 69 13.11 9.43 -4.82
CA LEU A 69 12.58 8.18 -5.36
C LEU A 69 11.79 8.40 -6.63
N THR A 70 11.78 7.38 -7.48
CA THR A 70 10.85 7.34 -8.60
C THR A 70 9.53 6.79 -8.09
N LYS A 71 8.47 6.93 -8.89
CA LYS A 71 7.17 6.41 -8.50
C LYS A 71 7.21 4.89 -8.33
N GLU A 72 7.98 4.21 -9.15
CA GLU A 72 8.11 2.76 -9.07
C GLU A 72 8.76 2.30 -7.77
N ASP A 73 9.70 3.09 -7.25
CA ASP A 73 10.42 2.73 -6.03
C ASP A 73 9.70 3.17 -4.76
N TYR A 74 8.73 4.05 -4.90
CA TYR A 74 8.03 4.60 -3.75
C TYR A 74 7.26 3.53 -2.96
N ALA A 75 6.55 2.66 -3.68
CA ALA A 75 5.80 1.60 -3.05
C ALA A 75 6.72 0.69 -2.25
N GLU A 76 7.86 0.34 -2.84
CA GLU A 76 8.82 -0.52 -2.17
C GLU A 76 9.42 0.17 -0.95
N PHE A 77 9.69 1.46 -1.05
CA PHE A 77 10.19 2.23 0.08
C PHE A 77 9.21 2.18 1.25
N VAL A 78 7.92 2.44 0.98
CA VAL A 78 6.92 2.43 2.04
C VAL A 78 6.74 1.04 2.62
N THR A 79 6.67 0.01 1.77
CA THR A 79 6.44 -1.35 2.25
C THR A 79 7.62 -1.91 3.03
N ARG A 80 8.79 -1.33 2.88
CA ARG A 80 9.97 -1.76 3.63
C ARG A 80 10.24 -0.92 4.87
N ASN A 81 9.63 0.26 4.96
CA ASN A 81 9.94 1.21 6.03
C ASN A 81 8.74 1.65 6.86
N PHE A 82 7.55 1.14 6.57
CA PHE A 82 6.36 1.59 7.31
C PHE A 82 6.49 1.24 8.79
N ASN A 83 5.91 2.10 9.61
CA ASN A 83 5.87 1.89 11.05
C ASN A 83 4.46 1.99 11.61
N GLU A 84 3.47 2.26 10.76
CA GLU A 84 2.06 2.25 11.16
C GLU A 84 1.22 1.56 10.09
N ILE A 85 0.21 0.84 10.55
CA ILE A 85 -0.80 0.24 9.68
C ILE A 85 -2.14 0.76 10.14
N HIS A 86 -2.92 1.30 9.21
CA HIS A 86 -4.27 1.78 9.48
C HIS A 86 -5.27 0.98 8.67
N ALA A 87 -6.50 0.92 9.14
CA ALA A 87 -7.56 0.24 8.40
C ALA A 87 -7.94 1.08 7.19
N GLY A 88 -8.07 0.44 6.03
CA GLY A 88 -8.56 1.12 4.85
C GLY A 88 -10.08 1.31 4.91
N ASN A 89 -10.60 2.08 3.97
CA ASN A 89 -12.02 2.37 3.93
C ASN A 89 -12.85 1.27 3.26
N LYS A 90 -12.22 0.24 2.75
CA LYS A 90 -12.88 -0.91 2.15
C LYS A 90 -12.55 -2.16 2.94
N PRO A 91 -13.40 -3.19 2.89
CA PRO A 91 -13.08 -4.46 3.54
C PRO A 91 -11.77 -5.02 3.00
N LEU A 92 -11.00 -5.63 3.85
CA LEU A 92 -9.71 -6.23 3.49
C LEU A 92 -8.73 -5.25 2.87
N SER A 93 -8.76 -4.00 3.30
CA SER A 93 -7.83 -2.99 2.83
C SER A 93 -7.08 -2.36 4.00
N LEU A 94 -5.85 -1.96 3.74
CA LEU A 94 -4.96 -1.38 4.73
C LEU A 94 -4.27 -0.15 4.15
N VAL A 95 -3.83 0.74 5.03
CA VAL A 95 -2.95 1.83 4.67
C VAL A 95 -1.67 1.66 5.46
N LEU A 96 -0.55 1.50 4.76
CA LEU A 96 0.76 1.45 5.40
C LEU A 96 1.36 2.85 5.32
N ALA A 97 1.94 3.33 6.40
CA ALA A 97 2.48 4.68 6.47
C ALA A 97 3.86 4.71 7.11
N VAL A 98 4.73 5.56 6.60
CA VAL A 98 6.03 5.84 7.20
C VAL A 98 5.86 7.10 8.02
N ALA A 99 5.40 6.95 9.26
CA ALA A 99 5.14 8.07 10.16
C ALA A 99 6.41 8.36 10.95
N GLN A 100 6.96 9.55 10.78
CA GLN A 100 8.18 9.95 11.42
C GLN A 100 7.89 10.70 12.71
N GLY A 101 8.86 10.70 13.63
CA GLY A 101 8.69 11.38 14.90
C GLY A 101 8.46 12.87 14.77
N GLU A 102 9.07 13.50 13.78
CA GLU A 102 8.82 14.91 13.51
C GLU A 102 7.62 15.02 12.62
N THR A 103 6.92 16.16 12.68
CA THR A 103 5.71 16.34 11.91
C THR A 103 6.04 16.74 10.48
N PRO A 104 6.04 15.81 9.53
CA PRO A 104 6.28 16.17 8.14
C PRO A 104 5.02 16.80 7.55
N ASP A 105 5.18 17.54 6.45
CA ASP A 105 4.03 18.07 5.74
C ASP A 105 3.15 16.97 5.21
N HIS A 106 3.76 15.89 4.77
CA HIS A 106 3.05 14.72 4.25
C HIS A 106 3.76 13.44 4.66
N VAL A 107 2.99 12.40 4.85
CA VAL A 107 3.47 11.08 5.25
C VAL A 107 3.43 10.17 4.03
N ALA A 108 4.52 9.46 3.77
CA ALA A 108 4.56 8.50 2.67
C ALA A 108 3.69 7.30 3.02
N ALA A 109 2.80 6.92 2.12
CA ALA A 109 1.84 5.86 2.38
C ALA A 109 1.52 5.06 1.12
N VAL A 110 1.07 3.82 1.32
CA VAL A 110 0.50 3.01 0.25
C VAL A 110 -0.78 2.38 0.74
N HIS A 111 -1.70 2.16 -0.18
CA HIS A 111 -2.92 1.43 0.10
C HIS A 111 -2.75 0.00 -0.37
N LEU A 112 -3.15 -0.94 0.46
CA LEU A 112 -3.12 -2.36 0.14
C LEU A 112 -4.52 -2.93 0.11
N HIS A 113 -4.72 -3.94 -0.72
CA HIS A 113 -5.93 -4.72 -0.75
C HIS A 113 -5.55 -6.19 -0.73
N TYR A 114 -6.21 -6.99 0.11
CA TYR A 114 -5.91 -8.41 0.17
C TYR A 114 -6.53 -9.12 -1.03
N ASP A 115 -5.71 -9.85 -1.79
CA ASP A 115 -6.16 -10.59 -2.95
C ASP A 115 -6.51 -12.02 -2.50
N LEU A 116 -7.80 -12.29 -2.43
CA LEU A 116 -8.27 -13.60 -1.95
C LEU A 116 -7.91 -14.75 -2.89
N ASN A 117 -7.73 -14.45 -4.16
CA ASN A 117 -7.42 -15.48 -5.14
C ASN A 117 -5.94 -15.85 -5.16
N GLU A 118 -5.08 -14.85 -4.99
CA GLU A 118 -3.65 -15.05 -5.09
C GLU A 118 -2.96 -15.14 -3.73
N ASN A 119 -3.68 -14.82 -2.66
CA ASN A 119 -3.16 -14.87 -1.29
C ASN A 119 -1.93 -13.99 -1.07
N PHE A 120 -2.07 -12.73 -1.38
CA PHE A 120 -1.06 -11.73 -1.01
C PHE A 120 -1.74 -10.37 -0.87
N TRP A 121 -1.02 -9.42 -0.28
CA TRP A 121 -1.48 -8.04 -0.18
C TRP A 121 -0.99 -7.29 -1.41
N LEU A 122 -1.90 -6.70 -2.16
CA LEU A 122 -1.56 -5.98 -3.38
C LEU A 122 -1.50 -4.48 -3.12
N VAL A 123 -0.40 -3.84 -3.53
CA VAL A 123 -0.32 -2.39 -3.52
C VAL A 123 -1.22 -1.87 -4.63
N THR A 124 -2.24 -1.12 -4.26
CA THR A 124 -3.19 -0.58 -5.22
C THR A 124 -2.92 0.88 -5.55
N THR A 125 -2.44 1.65 -4.58
CA THR A 125 -2.26 3.09 -4.77
C THR A 125 -1.10 3.58 -3.91
N VAL A 126 -0.28 4.47 -4.45
CA VAL A 126 0.72 5.20 -3.68
C VAL A 126 0.14 6.56 -3.30
N HIS A 127 0.55 7.10 -2.17
CA HIS A 127 -0.10 8.28 -1.62
C HIS A 127 0.86 9.08 -0.74
N ALA A 128 0.70 10.39 -0.77
CA ALA A 128 1.30 11.28 0.22
C ALA A 128 0.13 11.84 1.02
N ILE A 129 0.02 11.46 2.28
CA ILE A 129 -1.15 11.78 3.10
C ILE A 129 -0.78 12.80 4.17
N LYS A 130 -1.69 13.72 4.47
CA LYS A 130 -1.44 14.70 5.51
C LYS A 130 -1.55 14.03 6.88
N PRO A 131 -0.69 14.40 7.84
CA PRO A 131 -0.71 13.78 9.15
C PRO A 131 -2.07 13.83 9.86
N ASP A 132 -2.78 14.95 9.73
CA ASP A 132 -4.08 15.10 10.37
C ASP A 132 -5.14 14.19 9.74
N GLN A 133 -5.00 13.89 8.45
CA GLN A 133 -5.90 12.97 7.79
C GLN A 133 -5.57 11.53 8.17
N LEU A 134 -4.30 11.23 8.34
CA LEU A 134 -3.88 9.90 8.77
C LEU A 134 -4.45 9.59 10.16
N GLU A 135 -4.46 10.58 11.04
CA GLU A 135 -5.01 10.41 12.38
C GLU A 135 -6.49 10.05 12.40
N LYS A 136 -7.21 10.39 11.34
CA LYS A 136 -8.63 10.08 11.25
C LYS A 136 -8.89 8.64 10.82
N ILE A 137 -7.88 7.93 10.37
CA ILE A 137 -8.02 6.55 9.94
C ILE A 137 -7.66 5.65 11.11
N PRO A 138 -8.49 4.65 11.44
CA PRO A 138 -8.22 3.81 12.61
C PRO A 138 -6.86 3.13 12.56
N LEU A 139 -6.10 3.29 13.61
CA LEU A 139 -4.79 2.65 13.74
C LEU A 139 -4.97 1.19 14.11
N VAL A 140 -4.34 0.31 13.37
CA VAL A 140 -4.39 -1.13 13.61
C VAL A 140 -3.12 -1.60 14.30
N TRP A 141 -1.97 -1.11 13.86
CA TRP A 141 -0.69 -1.54 14.40
C TRP A 141 0.33 -0.43 14.29
N LYS A 142 1.19 -0.34 15.28
CA LYS A 142 2.28 0.62 15.30
C LYS A 142 3.54 -0.10 15.77
N LYS A 143 4.62 0.12 15.06
CA LYS A 143 5.90 -0.50 15.37
C LYS A 143 6.46 -0.02 16.69
#